data_9d88311409d6d6b9364ba98a47b87b29
#
_entry.id   9d88311409d6d6b9364ba98a47b87b29
#
_cell.length_a   1.000
_cell.length_b   1.000
_cell.length_c   1.000
_cell.angle_alpha   90.00
_cell.angle_beta   90.00
_cell.angle_gamma   90.00
#
_symmetry.space_group_name_H-M   'P 1'
#
loop_
_entity.id
_entity.type
_entity.pdbx_description
1 polymer ?
#
loop_
_entity_poly.entity_id
_entity_poly.type
_entity_poly.pdbx_seq_one_letter_code
_entity_poly.pdbx_strand_id
1 'polypeptide(L)'
;MNVGIYSFCTSDLNPNIALYQNKVFNKFNLKINQYIEEPTDDLHQQHGRVINKIIEQSKEDYIIIFDIDCIPLKYDFYKKICEQISDNRTLSGARGSSGNGMRDYIHAGFFGFSKILYTECGSPSMDYFNSEYSGDTIQRFTDECIKLNKNIIYWEITNALDNVFYIPSKNVHFGHGTIYENLIYHQFQISCPLKFINSDKHIENQNTFIKKCEEVLLS
;
A
#
# COMPACT_ATOMS: atom_id res chain seq x y z
N MET A 1 9.59 -18.87 6.19
CA MET A 1 8.52 -17.89 6.46
C MET A 1 7.46 -18.06 5.38
N ASN A 2 6.20 -18.27 5.76
CA ASN A 2 5.09 -18.42 4.80
C ASN A 2 4.47 -17.05 4.56
N VAL A 3 4.80 -16.41 3.42
CA VAL A 3 4.48 -15.00 3.10
C VAL A 3 3.58 -14.94 1.88
N GLY A 4 2.45 -14.26 2.00
CA GLY A 4 1.60 -13.88 0.89
C GLY A 4 1.80 -12.42 0.49
N ILE A 5 1.87 -12.16 -0.81
CA ILE A 5 1.89 -10.81 -1.35
C ILE A 5 0.58 -10.59 -2.09
N TYR A 6 -0.08 -9.48 -1.78
CA TYR A 6 -1.43 -9.20 -2.25
C TYR A 6 -1.55 -7.78 -2.79
N SER A 7 -2.45 -7.63 -3.73
CA SER A 7 -2.92 -6.34 -4.25
C SER A 7 -4.39 -6.45 -4.61
N PHE A 8 -5.05 -5.34 -4.83
CA PHE A 8 -6.41 -5.36 -5.35
C PHE A 8 -6.66 -4.17 -6.30
N CYS A 9 -7.64 -4.34 -7.17
CA CYS A 9 -8.17 -3.29 -8.01
C CYS A 9 -9.67 -3.51 -8.27
N THR A 10 -10.32 -2.50 -8.83
CA THR A 10 -11.68 -2.60 -9.35
C THR A 10 -11.67 -3.07 -10.79
N SER A 11 -12.75 -3.75 -11.22
CA SER A 11 -12.89 -4.33 -12.58
C SER A 11 -12.93 -3.28 -13.70
N ASP A 12 -13.21 -2.01 -13.37
CA ASP A 12 -13.23 -0.88 -14.30
C ASP A 12 -11.87 -0.21 -14.50
N LEU A 13 -10.85 -0.63 -13.74
CA LEU A 13 -9.48 -0.15 -13.93
C LEU A 13 -8.91 -0.63 -15.27
N ASN A 14 -8.08 0.21 -15.90
CA ASN A 14 -7.30 -0.21 -17.05
C ASN A 14 -6.53 -1.52 -16.75
N PRO A 15 -6.84 -2.63 -17.44
CA PRO A 15 -6.27 -3.94 -17.13
C PRO A 15 -4.75 -4.00 -17.29
N ASN A 16 -4.16 -3.09 -18.06
CA ASN A 16 -2.70 -3.00 -18.18
C ASN A 16 -2.03 -2.64 -16.85
N ILE A 17 -2.68 -1.91 -15.95
CA ILE A 17 -2.11 -1.56 -14.66
C ILE A 17 -1.83 -2.84 -13.85
N ALA A 18 -2.84 -3.68 -13.67
CA ALA A 18 -2.69 -4.97 -12.98
C ALA A 18 -1.71 -5.89 -13.69
N LEU A 19 -1.75 -5.95 -15.03
CA LEU A 19 -0.84 -6.75 -15.83
C LEU A 19 0.62 -6.33 -15.62
N TYR A 20 0.92 -5.03 -15.67
CA TYR A 20 2.29 -4.54 -15.52
C TYR A 20 2.79 -4.69 -14.07
N GLN A 21 1.95 -4.47 -13.07
CA GLN A 21 2.31 -4.79 -11.69
C GLN A 21 2.73 -6.27 -11.57
N ASN A 22 1.90 -7.18 -12.07
CA ASN A 22 2.20 -8.62 -12.06
C ASN A 22 3.52 -8.97 -12.77
N LYS A 23 3.78 -8.38 -13.96
CA LYS A 23 5.05 -8.57 -14.67
C LYS A 23 6.26 -8.16 -13.85
N VAL A 24 6.18 -7.03 -13.13
CA VAL A 24 7.28 -6.56 -12.27
C VAL A 24 7.54 -7.54 -11.13
N PHE A 25 6.51 -8.04 -10.45
CA PHE A 25 6.68 -9.07 -9.42
C PHE A 25 7.28 -10.36 -9.97
N ASN A 26 6.80 -10.82 -11.13
CA ASN A 26 7.33 -12.01 -11.80
C ASN A 26 8.80 -11.88 -12.19
N LYS A 27 9.28 -10.68 -12.58
CA LYS A 27 10.70 -10.42 -12.82
C LYS A 27 11.56 -10.79 -11.62
N PHE A 28 11.04 -10.57 -10.41
CA PHE A 28 11.73 -10.89 -9.16
C PHE A 28 11.43 -12.31 -8.64
N ASN A 29 10.78 -13.17 -9.44
CA ASN A 29 10.30 -14.50 -9.05
C ASN A 29 9.36 -14.46 -7.81
N LEU A 30 8.59 -13.40 -7.68
CA LEU A 30 7.59 -13.23 -6.63
C LEU A 30 6.18 -13.36 -7.23
N LYS A 31 5.32 -14.09 -6.56
CA LYS A 31 3.91 -14.18 -6.92
C LYS A 31 3.13 -13.11 -6.15
N ILE A 32 2.43 -12.24 -6.87
CA ILE A 32 1.42 -11.35 -6.29
C ILE A 32 0.02 -11.90 -6.57
N ASN A 33 -0.82 -11.97 -5.56
CA ASN A 33 -2.22 -12.38 -5.66
C ASN A 33 -3.08 -11.12 -5.80
N GLN A 34 -3.64 -10.90 -6.99
CA GLN A 34 -4.46 -9.74 -7.28
C GLN A 34 -5.95 -10.06 -7.10
N TYR A 35 -6.62 -9.32 -6.22
CA TYR A 35 -8.06 -9.37 -6.04
C TYR A 35 -8.70 -8.34 -6.97
N ILE A 36 -9.69 -8.78 -7.76
CA ILE A 36 -10.47 -7.91 -8.64
C ILE A 36 -11.89 -7.87 -8.10
N GLU A 37 -12.38 -6.69 -7.77
CA GLU A 37 -13.71 -6.47 -7.21
C GLU A 37 -14.51 -5.52 -8.12
N GLU A 38 -15.82 -5.65 -8.11
CA GLU A 38 -16.68 -4.67 -8.77
C GLU A 38 -16.61 -3.33 -8.05
N PRO A 39 -16.56 -2.20 -8.79
CA PRO A 39 -16.49 -0.88 -8.18
C PRO A 39 -17.77 -0.59 -7.38
N THR A 40 -17.60 0.04 -6.23
CA THR A 40 -18.72 0.51 -5.41
C THR A 40 -18.76 2.05 -5.38
N ASP A 41 -19.88 2.62 -4.94
CA ASP A 41 -20.02 4.08 -4.83
C ASP A 41 -19.10 4.69 -3.77
N ASP A 42 -18.64 3.89 -2.80
CA ASP A 42 -17.71 4.28 -1.75
C ASP A 42 -16.39 3.51 -1.88
N LEU A 43 -15.49 4.06 -2.66
CA LEU A 43 -14.18 3.44 -2.93
C LEU A 43 -13.25 3.43 -1.72
N HIS A 44 -13.32 4.45 -0.85
CA HIS A 44 -12.47 4.49 0.32
C HIS A 44 -12.83 3.37 1.30
N GLN A 45 -14.13 3.14 1.50
CA GLN A 45 -14.57 2.00 2.28
C GLN A 45 -14.28 0.66 1.57
N GLN A 46 -14.38 0.63 0.23
CA GLN A 46 -14.05 -0.57 -0.53
C GLN A 46 -12.60 -0.99 -0.31
N HIS A 47 -11.66 -0.05 -0.29
CA HIS A 47 -10.23 -0.32 -0.06
C HIS A 47 -10.03 -1.11 1.24
N GLY A 48 -10.51 -0.58 2.36
CA GLY A 48 -10.37 -1.23 3.67
C GLY A 48 -11.08 -2.59 3.73
N ARG A 49 -12.30 -2.69 3.16
CA ARG A 49 -13.05 -3.97 3.11
C ARG A 49 -12.31 -5.06 2.35
N VAL A 50 -11.67 -4.72 1.23
CA VAL A 50 -10.90 -5.72 0.45
C VAL A 50 -9.66 -6.15 1.22
N ILE A 51 -8.98 -5.23 1.91
CA ILE A 51 -7.85 -5.60 2.77
C ILE A 51 -8.31 -6.54 3.90
N ASN A 52 -9.42 -6.26 4.58
CA ASN A 52 -9.99 -7.16 5.59
C ASN A 52 -10.26 -8.56 5.00
N LYS A 53 -10.90 -8.64 3.82
CA LYS A 53 -11.16 -9.90 3.12
C LYS A 53 -9.87 -10.66 2.78
N ILE A 54 -8.83 -9.96 2.33
CA ILE A 54 -7.51 -10.55 2.06
C ILE A 54 -6.95 -11.18 3.34
N ILE A 55 -6.97 -10.45 4.46
CA ILE A 55 -6.45 -10.92 5.75
C ILE A 55 -7.20 -12.18 6.22
N GLU A 56 -8.53 -12.17 6.12
CA GLU A 56 -9.39 -13.28 6.53
C GLU A 56 -9.18 -14.55 5.67
N GLN A 57 -9.05 -14.37 4.35
CA GLN A 57 -8.96 -15.48 3.39
C GLN A 57 -7.56 -16.01 3.18
N SER A 58 -6.53 -15.22 3.48
CA SER A 58 -5.12 -15.64 3.31
C SER A 58 -4.80 -16.83 4.22
N LYS A 59 -3.97 -17.74 3.72
CA LYS A 59 -3.48 -18.93 4.47
C LYS A 59 -2.07 -18.74 5.00
N GLU A 60 -1.44 -17.64 4.62
CA GLU A 60 -0.09 -17.30 4.99
C GLU A 60 -0.04 -16.67 6.38
N ASP A 61 1.09 -16.86 7.06
CA ASP A 61 1.34 -16.31 8.41
C ASP A 61 1.72 -14.83 8.37
N TYR A 62 2.29 -14.41 7.25
CA TYR A 62 2.76 -13.04 7.00
C TYR A 62 2.12 -12.51 5.72
N ILE A 63 1.66 -11.27 5.78
CA ILE A 63 0.95 -10.61 4.69
C ILE A 63 1.71 -9.35 4.31
N ILE A 64 1.92 -9.19 3.01
CA ILE A 64 2.43 -7.94 2.41
C ILE A 64 1.37 -7.44 1.44
N ILE A 65 0.93 -6.21 1.60
CA ILE A 65 -0.08 -5.56 0.75
C ILE A 65 0.60 -4.47 -0.09
N PHE A 66 0.21 -4.41 -1.34
CA PHE A 66 0.54 -3.34 -2.26
C PHE A 66 -0.74 -2.75 -2.85
N ASP A 67 -0.82 -1.44 -2.97
CA ASP A 67 -1.79 -0.83 -3.89
C ASP A 67 -1.50 -1.26 -5.32
N ILE A 68 -2.52 -1.25 -6.17
CA ILE A 68 -2.37 -1.70 -7.57
C ILE A 68 -1.35 -0.86 -8.36
N ASP A 69 -1.14 0.37 -7.95
CA ASP A 69 -0.22 1.34 -8.54
C ASP A 69 1.12 1.46 -7.77
N CYS A 70 1.42 0.44 -6.98
CA CYS A 70 2.65 0.34 -6.21
C CYS A 70 3.46 -0.88 -6.64
N ILE A 71 4.76 -0.69 -6.92
CA ILE A 71 5.66 -1.75 -7.41
C ILE A 71 7.02 -1.73 -6.71
N PRO A 72 7.67 -2.89 -6.58
CA PRO A 72 9.07 -2.93 -6.20
C PRO A 72 9.98 -2.46 -7.33
N LEU A 73 11.04 -1.73 -6.98
CA LEU A 73 12.11 -1.31 -7.89
C LEU A 73 13.27 -2.31 -7.90
N LYS A 74 13.47 -3.06 -6.80
CA LYS A 74 14.54 -4.03 -6.61
C LYS A 74 14.05 -5.18 -5.73
N TYR A 75 14.60 -6.37 -5.92
CA TYR A 75 14.30 -7.56 -5.10
C TYR A 75 14.58 -7.36 -3.61
N ASP A 76 15.53 -6.52 -3.26
CA ASP A 76 15.95 -6.26 -1.87
C ASP A 76 14.81 -5.82 -0.95
N PHE A 77 13.73 -5.24 -1.51
CA PHE A 77 12.56 -4.89 -0.73
C PHE A 77 11.97 -6.11 0.00
N TYR A 78 11.90 -7.25 -0.70
CA TYR A 78 11.28 -8.46 -0.17
C TYR A 78 12.08 -9.02 1.02
N LYS A 79 13.40 -9.09 0.87
CA LYS A 79 14.29 -9.47 1.97
C LYS A 79 14.12 -8.55 3.17
N LYS A 80 14.18 -7.23 2.92
CA LYS A 80 14.07 -6.20 3.97
C LYS A 80 12.76 -6.28 4.74
N ILE A 81 11.60 -6.32 4.04
CA ILE A 81 10.32 -6.36 4.74
C ILE A 81 10.11 -7.68 5.48
N CYS A 82 10.53 -8.81 4.91
CA CYS A 82 10.46 -10.11 5.57
C CYS A 82 11.30 -10.13 6.86
N GLU A 83 12.51 -9.59 6.84
CA GLU A 83 13.34 -9.45 8.04
C GLU A 83 12.65 -8.60 9.12
N GLN A 84 12.05 -7.48 8.73
CA GLN A 84 11.39 -6.54 9.64
C GLN A 84 10.16 -7.13 10.33
N ILE A 85 9.33 -7.90 9.61
CA ILE A 85 8.08 -8.44 10.17
C ILE A 85 8.24 -9.82 10.83
N SER A 86 9.44 -10.43 10.75
CA SER A 86 9.69 -11.81 11.23
C SER A 86 9.56 -11.99 12.73
N ASP A 87 9.64 -10.92 13.51
CA ASP A 87 9.54 -10.94 14.99
C ASP A 87 8.09 -11.07 15.50
N ASN A 88 7.10 -11.09 14.61
CA ASN A 88 5.66 -11.10 14.91
C ASN A 88 5.17 -9.90 15.75
N ARG A 89 5.96 -8.83 15.86
CA ARG A 89 5.64 -7.64 16.65
C ARG A 89 5.73 -6.34 15.86
N THR A 90 6.14 -6.43 14.60
CA THR A 90 6.44 -5.27 13.76
C THR A 90 5.40 -5.11 12.66
N LEU A 91 4.80 -3.91 12.58
CA LEU A 91 4.11 -3.39 11.42
C LEU A 91 5.10 -2.55 10.61
N SER A 92 5.33 -2.89 9.35
CA SER A 92 6.30 -2.21 8.49
C SER A 92 5.66 -1.75 7.19
N GLY A 93 6.00 -0.56 6.71
CA GLY A 93 5.47 -0.08 5.43
C GLY A 93 5.73 1.39 5.13
N ALA A 94 5.15 1.85 4.04
CA ALA A 94 5.27 3.22 3.56
C ALA A 94 4.82 4.23 4.62
N ARG A 95 5.62 5.26 4.85
CA ARG A 95 5.23 6.38 5.73
C ARG A 95 4.16 7.23 5.07
N GLY A 96 3.07 7.47 5.76
CA GLY A 96 2.05 8.44 5.43
C GLY A 96 1.81 9.42 6.57
N SER A 97 0.99 10.43 6.32
CA SER A 97 0.54 11.39 7.32
C SER A 97 -0.97 11.55 7.21
N SER A 98 -1.65 11.57 8.33
CA SER A 98 -3.09 11.84 8.37
C SER A 98 -3.41 13.21 7.75
N GLY A 99 -4.56 13.34 7.08
CA GLY A 99 -4.96 14.55 6.36
C GLY A 99 -4.98 15.82 7.21
N ASN A 100 -5.00 15.71 8.54
CA ASN A 100 -4.84 16.79 9.49
C ASN A 100 -3.38 16.99 9.95
N GLY A 101 -2.42 16.23 9.42
CA GLY A 101 -0.98 16.34 9.72
C GLY A 101 -0.58 16.02 11.15
N MET A 102 -1.49 15.49 11.98
CA MET A 102 -1.22 15.34 13.41
C MET A 102 -0.28 14.20 13.76
N ARG A 103 -0.17 13.17 12.94
CA ARG A 103 0.74 12.05 13.18
C ARG A 103 1.01 11.23 11.93
N ASP A 104 2.14 10.54 11.97
CA ASP A 104 2.51 9.57 10.96
C ASP A 104 1.74 8.26 11.20
N TYR A 105 1.47 7.56 10.10
CA TYR A 105 0.90 6.21 10.12
C TYR A 105 1.49 5.40 8.96
N ILE A 106 1.30 4.09 8.97
CA ILE A 106 1.64 3.24 7.83
C ILE A 106 0.56 3.42 6.76
N HIS A 107 0.97 3.89 5.57
CA HIS A 107 0.08 4.12 4.44
C HIS A 107 -0.29 2.83 3.72
N ALA A 108 -1.53 2.74 3.24
CA ALA A 108 -2.06 1.55 2.56
C ALA A 108 -1.33 1.18 1.27
N GLY A 109 -0.60 2.12 0.65
CA GLY A 109 0.12 1.88 -0.61
C GLY A 109 1.12 0.74 -0.56
N PHE A 110 1.76 0.52 0.61
CA PHE A 110 2.67 -0.60 0.83
C PHE A 110 2.85 -0.87 2.31
N PHE A 111 2.58 -2.09 2.75
CA PHE A 111 2.85 -2.51 4.12
C PHE A 111 2.90 -4.03 4.28
N GLY A 112 3.52 -4.47 5.39
CA GLY A 112 3.60 -5.88 5.76
C GLY A 112 3.52 -6.08 7.27
N PHE A 113 2.99 -7.24 7.67
CA PHE A 113 2.80 -7.63 9.07
C PHE A 113 2.61 -9.15 9.21
N SER A 114 2.69 -9.67 10.45
CA SER A 114 2.27 -11.03 10.76
C SER A 114 0.80 -11.08 11.19
N LYS A 115 0.09 -12.16 10.91
CA LYS A 115 -1.27 -12.39 11.45
C LYS A 115 -1.31 -12.44 12.97
N ILE A 116 -0.22 -12.85 13.60
CA ILE A 116 -0.08 -12.82 15.07
C ILE A 116 -0.19 -11.37 15.55
N LEU A 117 0.60 -10.45 14.99
CA LEU A 117 0.53 -9.03 15.33
C LEU A 117 -0.89 -8.48 15.15
N TYR A 118 -1.52 -8.75 14.00
CA TYR A 118 -2.87 -8.29 13.69
C TYR A 118 -3.89 -8.76 14.74
N THR A 119 -3.82 -10.05 15.12
CA THR A 119 -4.69 -10.61 16.14
C THR A 119 -4.43 -10.01 17.53
N GLU A 120 -3.16 -9.86 17.93
CA GLU A 120 -2.78 -9.24 19.21
C GLU A 120 -3.22 -7.76 19.29
N CYS A 121 -3.34 -7.07 18.17
CA CYS A 121 -3.90 -5.72 18.08
C CYS A 121 -5.45 -5.70 18.08
N GLY A 122 -6.10 -6.85 18.32
CA GLY A 122 -7.56 -6.93 18.37
C GLY A 122 -8.23 -6.99 17.00
N SER A 123 -7.50 -7.38 15.96
CA SER A 123 -7.99 -7.47 14.57
C SER A 123 -8.71 -6.20 14.10
N PRO A 124 -8.03 -5.05 14.11
CA PRO A 124 -8.66 -3.77 13.80
C PRO A 124 -9.18 -3.77 12.35
N SER A 125 -10.40 -3.24 12.14
CA SER A 125 -10.89 -3.03 10.78
C SER A 125 -9.98 -2.06 10.02
N MET A 126 -9.72 -2.39 8.76
CA MET A 126 -8.95 -1.55 7.82
C MET A 126 -9.82 -0.49 7.13
N ASP A 127 -11.12 -0.43 7.44
CA ASP A 127 -12.03 0.52 6.83
C ASP A 127 -11.65 1.97 7.18
N TYR A 128 -11.79 2.84 6.18
CA TYR A 128 -11.51 4.28 6.28
C TYR A 128 -12.39 5.00 7.31
N PHE A 129 -13.68 4.68 7.30
CA PHE A 129 -14.66 5.25 8.23
C PHE A 129 -15.52 4.15 8.84
N ASN A 130 -15.59 4.15 10.17
CA ASN A 130 -16.76 3.66 10.88
C ASN A 130 -17.24 4.77 11.84
N SER A 131 -18.40 4.61 12.45
CA SER A 131 -18.98 5.60 13.38
C SER A 131 -18.10 5.91 14.59
N GLU A 132 -17.09 5.06 14.86
CA GLU A 132 -16.23 5.14 16.05
C GLU A 132 -14.83 5.68 15.74
N TYR A 133 -14.41 5.66 14.47
CA TYR A 133 -13.06 6.02 14.08
C TYR A 133 -13.04 6.79 12.75
N SER A 134 -12.49 7.99 12.80
CA SER A 134 -12.25 8.86 11.63
C SER A 134 -10.76 8.88 11.32
N GLY A 135 -10.34 8.09 10.33
CA GLY A 135 -8.94 7.98 9.91
C GLY A 135 -8.80 7.41 8.52
N ASP A 136 -7.59 7.29 8.03
CA ASP A 136 -7.29 6.70 6.72
C ASP A 136 -7.27 5.17 6.80
N THR A 137 -7.38 4.50 5.64
CA THR A 137 -7.21 3.04 5.51
C THR A 137 -5.95 2.60 6.25
N ILE A 138 -6.07 1.55 7.06
CA ILE A 138 -5.03 1.00 7.95
C ILE A 138 -4.49 1.90 9.07
N GLN A 139 -4.86 3.17 9.14
CA GLN A 139 -4.41 4.05 10.21
C GLN A 139 -4.78 3.50 11.60
N ARG A 140 -5.97 2.92 11.74
CA ARG A 140 -6.41 2.26 12.99
C ARG A 140 -5.45 1.14 13.42
N PHE A 141 -4.93 0.35 12.48
CA PHE A 141 -3.96 -0.70 12.83
C PHE A 141 -2.65 -0.10 13.36
N THR A 142 -2.18 0.99 12.73
CA THR A 142 -1.02 1.75 13.26
C THR A 142 -1.28 2.24 14.67
N ASP A 143 -2.48 2.77 14.94
CA ASP A 143 -2.86 3.30 16.25
C ASP A 143 -2.91 2.22 17.33
N GLU A 144 -3.48 1.04 17.03
CA GLU A 144 -3.48 -0.07 17.97
C GLU A 144 -2.05 -0.60 18.22
N CYS A 145 -1.19 -0.61 17.20
CA CYS A 145 0.23 -0.94 17.39
C CYS A 145 0.90 0.05 18.37
N ILE A 146 0.68 1.35 18.21
CA ILE A 146 1.23 2.38 19.12
C ILE A 146 0.72 2.16 20.55
N LYS A 147 -0.59 2.02 20.71
CA LYS A 147 -1.25 1.81 22.00
C LYS A 147 -0.73 0.58 22.74
N LEU A 148 -0.42 -0.49 22.03
CA LEU A 148 0.08 -1.74 22.59
C LEU A 148 1.61 -1.85 22.60
N ASN A 149 2.31 -0.74 22.36
CA ASN A 149 3.76 -0.66 22.32
C ASN A 149 4.40 -1.72 21.41
N LYS A 150 3.81 -1.90 20.21
CA LYS A 150 4.36 -2.73 19.15
C LYS A 150 5.35 -1.93 18.30
N ASN A 151 6.19 -2.63 17.56
CA ASN A 151 7.16 -1.97 16.69
C ASN A 151 6.48 -1.46 15.42
N ILE A 152 6.83 -0.24 15.01
CA ILE A 152 6.43 0.34 13.73
C ILE A 152 7.69 0.76 12.99
N ILE A 153 7.89 0.22 11.79
CA ILE A 153 9.01 0.58 10.93
C ILE A 153 8.47 1.30 9.69
N TYR A 154 8.77 2.57 9.62
CA TYR A 154 8.39 3.39 8.47
C TYR A 154 9.46 3.31 7.39
N TRP A 155 9.03 3.08 6.15
CA TRP A 155 9.86 3.23 4.97
C TRP A 155 9.84 4.69 4.56
N GLU A 156 11.02 5.29 4.59
CA GLU A 156 11.18 6.73 4.39
C GLU A 156 11.11 7.11 2.91
N ILE A 157 10.54 8.27 2.65
CA ILE A 157 10.45 8.84 1.31
C ILE A 157 11.84 9.31 0.91
N THR A 158 12.31 8.83 -0.25
CA THR A 158 13.61 9.24 -0.84
C THR A 158 13.43 10.17 -2.03
N ASN A 159 12.28 10.11 -2.71
CA ASN A 159 11.94 10.97 -3.83
C ASN A 159 10.43 10.99 -4.07
N ALA A 160 9.92 12.04 -4.70
CA ALA A 160 8.56 12.13 -5.24
C ALA A 160 8.58 13.03 -6.49
N LEU A 161 7.70 12.75 -7.46
CA LEU A 161 7.59 13.58 -8.68
C LEU A 161 6.83 14.86 -8.42
N ASP A 162 5.88 14.86 -7.48
CA ASP A 162 5.14 16.05 -7.07
C ASP A 162 4.87 16.09 -5.55
N ASN A 163 4.31 17.21 -5.09
CA ASN A 163 4.13 17.54 -3.68
C ASN A 163 2.64 17.65 -3.32
N VAL A 164 1.88 16.55 -3.47
CA VAL A 164 0.44 16.53 -3.17
C VAL A 164 0.17 16.52 -1.67
N PHE A 165 0.95 15.74 -0.91
CA PHE A 165 0.82 15.54 0.52
C PHE A 165 2.08 15.98 1.26
N TYR A 166 1.95 16.20 2.57
CA TYR A 166 3.07 16.64 3.42
C TYR A 166 3.13 15.86 4.73
N ILE A 167 4.34 15.48 5.14
CA ILE A 167 4.61 14.83 6.42
C ILE A 167 5.35 15.82 7.33
N PRO A 168 4.65 16.46 8.27
CA PRO A 168 5.24 17.50 9.13
C PRO A 168 6.40 17.00 9.98
N SER A 169 6.30 15.79 10.52
CA SER A 169 7.33 15.18 11.38
C SER A 169 8.68 15.00 10.70
N LYS A 170 8.69 14.93 9.35
CA LYS A 170 9.89 14.73 8.53
C LYS A 170 10.22 15.91 7.64
N ASN A 171 9.35 16.90 7.58
CA ASN A 171 9.48 18.04 6.65
C ASN A 171 9.67 17.56 5.20
N VAL A 172 8.88 16.57 4.78
CA VAL A 172 8.96 15.97 3.45
C VAL A 172 7.60 15.95 2.76
N HIS A 173 7.60 16.19 1.46
CA HIS A 173 6.41 16.03 0.62
C HIS A 173 6.42 14.68 -0.09
N PHE A 174 5.21 14.20 -0.43
CA PHE A 174 5.01 13.01 -1.25
C PHE A 174 3.76 13.19 -2.13
N GLY A 175 3.61 12.31 -3.09
CA GLY A 175 2.51 12.37 -4.06
C GLY A 175 2.76 11.39 -5.20
N HIS A 176 2.39 11.79 -6.43
CA HIS A 176 2.63 10.93 -7.58
C HIS A 176 4.11 10.58 -7.72
N GLY A 177 4.38 9.31 -8.03
CA GLY A 177 5.73 8.84 -8.24
C GLY A 177 6.63 8.86 -7.01
N THR A 178 6.05 8.69 -5.81
CA THR A 178 6.83 8.60 -4.57
C THR A 178 7.67 7.33 -4.56
N ILE A 179 8.92 7.47 -4.13
CA ILE A 179 9.86 6.36 -3.94
C ILE A 179 10.19 6.26 -2.46
N TYR A 180 10.04 5.04 -1.92
CA TYR A 180 10.40 4.71 -0.54
C TYR A 180 11.68 3.90 -0.52
N GLU A 181 12.68 4.34 0.26
CA GLU A 181 13.96 3.64 0.51
C GLU A 181 14.73 3.26 -0.77
N ASN A 182 14.44 3.90 -1.92
CA ASN A 182 14.92 3.51 -3.26
C ASN A 182 14.55 2.06 -3.66
N LEU A 183 13.54 1.48 -3.02
CA LEU A 183 13.12 0.08 -3.20
C LEU A 183 11.68 -0.08 -3.68
N ILE A 184 10.80 0.86 -3.35
CA ILE A 184 9.38 0.82 -3.70
C ILE A 184 9.00 2.11 -4.41
N TYR A 185 8.23 2.00 -5.49
CA TYR A 185 7.63 3.09 -6.23
C TYR A 185 6.11 3.04 -6.08
N HIS A 186 5.49 4.18 -5.79
CA HIS A 186 4.04 4.33 -5.70
C HIS A 186 3.57 5.51 -6.53
N GLN A 187 2.68 5.26 -7.52
CA GLN A 187 2.17 6.31 -8.40
C GLN A 187 1.12 7.18 -7.73
N PHE A 188 0.33 6.66 -6.83
CA PHE A 188 -0.83 7.29 -6.21
C PHE A 188 -1.97 7.62 -7.19
N GLN A 189 -3.21 7.44 -6.72
CA GLN A 189 -4.45 7.91 -7.35
C GLN A 189 -4.76 7.35 -8.74
N ILE A 190 -4.15 6.24 -9.17
CA ILE A 190 -4.51 5.59 -10.44
C ILE A 190 -5.80 4.79 -10.29
N SER A 191 -6.05 4.20 -9.14
CA SER A 191 -7.23 3.37 -8.85
C SER A 191 -8.50 4.17 -8.53
N CYS A 192 -8.40 5.50 -8.43
CA CYS A 192 -9.58 6.33 -8.19
C CYS A 192 -10.49 6.38 -9.44
N PRO A 193 -11.84 6.34 -9.29
CA PRO A 193 -12.75 6.43 -10.40
C PRO A 193 -12.60 7.74 -11.16
N LEU A 194 -12.77 7.66 -12.48
CA LEU A 194 -12.73 8.80 -13.39
C LEU A 194 -13.64 9.95 -12.99
N LYS A 195 -14.74 9.69 -12.27
CA LYS A 195 -15.67 10.73 -11.80
C LYS A 195 -15.05 11.73 -10.80
N PHE A 196 -13.92 11.39 -10.18
CA PHE A 196 -13.25 12.25 -9.19
C PHE A 196 -11.94 12.88 -9.68
N ILE A 197 -11.45 12.51 -10.87
CA ILE A 197 -10.18 12.95 -11.42
C ILE A 197 -10.38 13.48 -12.84
N ASN A 198 -9.66 14.53 -13.19
CA ASN A 198 -9.55 14.96 -14.58
C ASN A 198 -9.10 13.75 -15.42
N SER A 199 -9.90 13.35 -16.40
CA SER A 199 -9.67 12.18 -17.23
C SER A 199 -8.30 12.16 -17.90
N ASP A 200 -7.82 13.31 -18.38
CA ASP A 200 -6.52 13.44 -19.06
C ASP A 200 -5.38 13.19 -18.07
N LYS A 201 -5.46 13.79 -16.88
CA LYS A 201 -4.45 13.58 -15.82
C LYS A 201 -4.45 12.14 -15.32
N HIS A 202 -5.61 11.51 -15.22
CA HIS A 202 -5.71 10.11 -14.83
C HIS A 202 -5.04 9.18 -15.85
N ILE A 203 -5.27 9.42 -17.14
CA ILE A 203 -4.62 8.68 -18.23
C ILE A 203 -3.10 8.91 -18.20
N GLU A 204 -2.66 10.14 -17.99
CA GLU A 204 -1.24 10.49 -17.85
C GLU A 204 -0.59 9.73 -16.68
N ASN A 205 -1.24 9.69 -15.52
CA ASN A 205 -0.76 8.96 -14.34
C ASN A 205 -0.66 7.45 -14.62
N GLN A 206 -1.65 6.86 -15.29
CA GLN A 206 -1.61 5.45 -15.70
C GLN A 206 -0.43 5.17 -16.65
N ASN A 207 -0.23 6.03 -17.65
CA ASN A 207 0.88 5.91 -18.59
C ASN A 207 2.24 6.07 -17.88
N THR A 208 2.34 6.97 -16.92
CA THR A 208 3.55 7.17 -16.11
C THR A 208 3.87 5.92 -15.31
N PHE A 209 2.86 5.29 -14.68
CA PHE A 209 3.03 4.03 -13.97
C PHE A 209 3.50 2.90 -14.90
N ILE A 210 2.86 2.73 -16.07
CA ILE A 210 3.24 1.70 -17.04
C ILE A 210 4.68 1.91 -17.49
N LYS A 211 5.05 3.14 -17.84
CA LYS A 211 6.44 3.48 -18.21
C LYS A 211 7.42 3.12 -17.09
N LYS A 212 7.07 3.40 -15.82
CA LYS A 212 7.91 3.03 -14.69
C LYS A 212 8.07 1.51 -14.56
N CYS A 213 7.01 0.76 -14.77
CA CYS A 213 7.08 -0.70 -14.81
C CYS A 213 8.02 -1.18 -15.92
N GLU A 214 7.93 -0.60 -17.13
CA GLU A 214 8.82 -0.94 -18.26
C GLU A 214 10.29 -0.65 -17.94
N GLU A 215 10.61 0.49 -17.33
CA GLU A 215 11.95 0.80 -16.85
C GLU A 215 12.49 -0.28 -15.91
N VAL A 216 11.65 -0.70 -14.94
CA VAL A 216 12.03 -1.79 -14.02
C VAL A 216 12.20 -3.09 -14.75
N LEU A 217 11.36 -3.43 -15.73
CA LEU A 217 11.47 -4.68 -16.50
C LEU A 217 12.74 -4.76 -17.35
N LEU A 218 13.25 -3.62 -17.82
CA LEU A 218 14.45 -3.52 -18.66
C LEU A 218 15.78 -3.45 -17.85
N SER A 219 15.72 -3.09 -16.57
CA SER A 219 16.90 -3.02 -15.68
C SER A 219 17.32 -4.40 -15.18
#